data_02ebd61734f985f81255bcf25cfa06b4
#
_entry.id   02ebd61734f985f81255bcf25cfa06b4
#
_cell.length_a   1.000
_cell.length_b   1.000
_cell.length_c   1.000
_cell.angle_alpha   90.00
_cell.angle_beta   90.00
_cell.angle_gamma   90.00
#
_symmetry.space_group_name_H-M   'P 1'
#
loop_
_entity.id
_entity.type
_entity.pdbx_description
1 polymer ?
#
loop_
_entity_poly.entity_id
_entity_poly.type
_entity_poly.pdbx_seq_one_letter_code
_entity_poly.pdbx_strand_id
1 'polypeptide(L)'
;MLNSSATQWRHQFSLDINMQRGGVILRGILTGSKSYGNETMTLVTADPDRDNGDPKEELFEYNDDPSWDREIAAFTQSVLNKEPVQSGTSQDAFQTMKLVYKIYYADPIWRDQFKIENPEVSK
;
A
#
# COMPACT_ATOMS: atom_id res chain seq x y z
N MET A 1 -7.69 -9.39 5.19
CA MET A 1 -6.58 -10.13 5.83
C MET A 1 -5.28 -9.44 5.45
N LEU A 2 -4.41 -9.12 6.42
CA LEU A 2 -3.05 -8.64 6.18
C LEU A 2 -2.08 -9.77 6.51
N ASN A 3 -1.18 -10.09 5.58
CA ASN A 3 -0.14 -11.09 5.77
C ASN A 3 1.21 -10.49 5.37
N SER A 4 2.18 -10.57 6.25
CA SER A 4 3.56 -10.13 5.99
C SER A 4 4.51 -11.26 6.40
N SER A 5 5.42 -11.64 5.52
CA SER A 5 6.37 -12.73 5.77
C SER A 5 7.71 -12.42 5.13
N ALA A 6 8.78 -12.57 5.90
CA ALA A 6 10.15 -12.48 5.42
C ALA A 6 10.71 -13.82 4.89
N THR A 7 9.92 -14.91 4.97
CA THR A 7 10.36 -16.27 4.62
C THR A 7 9.87 -16.73 3.25
N GLN A 8 9.26 -15.86 2.47
CA GLN A 8 8.85 -16.17 1.11
C GLN A 8 10.07 -16.22 0.18
N TRP A 9 10.13 -17.23 -0.68
CA TRP A 9 11.19 -17.37 -1.67
C TRP A 9 11.20 -16.25 -2.73
N ARG A 10 10.07 -15.59 -2.93
CA ARG A 10 9.92 -14.49 -3.86
C ARG A 10 9.32 -13.30 -3.13
N HIS A 11 9.97 -12.17 -3.21
CA HIS A 11 9.39 -10.91 -2.76
C HIS A 11 8.17 -10.58 -3.63
N GLN A 12 7.03 -10.50 -3.01
CA GLN A 12 5.77 -10.24 -3.69
C GLN A 12 4.92 -9.29 -2.87
N PHE A 13 4.42 -8.26 -3.54
CA PHE A 13 3.35 -7.43 -3.04
C PHE A 13 2.03 -7.85 -3.70
N SER A 14 0.97 -7.92 -2.91
CA SER A 14 -0.38 -8.23 -3.38
C SER A 14 -1.38 -7.46 -2.55
N LEU A 15 -2.24 -6.69 -3.23
CA LEU A 15 -3.35 -5.98 -2.60
C LEU A 15 -4.60 -6.14 -3.45
N ASP A 16 -5.65 -6.74 -2.86
CA ASP A 16 -6.96 -6.93 -3.49
C ASP A 16 -7.97 -6.06 -2.76
N ILE A 17 -8.55 -5.12 -3.48
CA ILE A 17 -9.57 -4.20 -2.97
C ILE A 17 -10.89 -4.56 -3.66
N ASN A 18 -11.84 -5.10 -2.90
CA ASN A 18 -13.16 -5.39 -3.40
C ASN A 18 -14.15 -4.29 -2.99
N MET A 19 -14.93 -3.83 -3.94
CA MET A 19 -15.90 -2.77 -3.79
C MET A 19 -17.25 -3.24 -4.33
N GLN A 20 -18.30 -2.48 -4.07
CA GLN A 20 -19.68 -2.86 -4.45
C GLN A 20 -19.87 -3.08 -5.97
N ARG A 21 -19.13 -2.36 -6.81
CA ARG A 21 -19.29 -2.37 -8.27
C ARG A 21 -18.04 -2.81 -9.03
N GLY A 22 -17.12 -3.49 -8.35
CA GLY A 22 -15.88 -3.93 -8.97
C GLY A 22 -14.76 -4.08 -7.96
N GLY A 23 -13.52 -4.09 -8.42
CA GLY A 23 -12.34 -4.21 -7.59
C GLY A 23 -11.09 -3.70 -8.26
N VAL A 24 -10.05 -3.57 -7.46
CA VAL A 24 -8.70 -3.28 -7.92
C VAL A 24 -7.77 -4.36 -7.37
N ILE A 25 -6.98 -4.94 -8.25
CA ILE A 25 -6.01 -5.97 -7.90
C ILE A 25 -4.63 -5.42 -8.23
N LEU A 26 -3.80 -5.23 -7.20
CA LEU A 26 -2.41 -4.80 -7.36
C LEU A 26 -1.48 -5.98 -7.15
N ARG A 27 -0.51 -6.12 -8.04
CA ARG A 27 0.56 -7.12 -7.94
C ARG A 27 1.90 -6.46 -8.23
N GLY A 28 2.91 -6.81 -7.45
CA GLY A 28 4.25 -6.31 -7.66
C GLY A 28 5.29 -7.33 -7.25
N ILE A 29 6.42 -7.30 -7.90
CA ILE A 29 7.56 -8.17 -7.60
C ILE A 29 8.79 -7.31 -7.39
N LEU A 30 9.36 -7.34 -6.18
CA LEU A 30 10.68 -6.79 -5.90
C LEU A 30 11.71 -7.90 -6.10
N THR A 31 12.68 -7.69 -6.97
CA THR A 31 13.76 -8.65 -7.17
C THR A 31 14.88 -8.46 -6.14
N GLY A 32 15.62 -9.55 -5.85
CA GLY A 32 16.75 -9.51 -4.90
C GLY A 32 17.90 -8.60 -5.34
N SER A 33 17.94 -8.19 -6.60
CA SER A 33 18.91 -7.23 -7.13
C SER A 33 18.50 -5.77 -6.95
N LYS A 34 17.44 -5.49 -6.20
CA LYS A 34 16.79 -4.16 -6.02
C LYS A 34 16.23 -3.58 -7.33
N SER A 35 16.12 -4.37 -8.37
CA SER A 35 15.35 -4.02 -9.55
C SER A 35 13.91 -4.42 -9.34
N TYR A 36 12.99 -3.54 -9.72
CA TYR A 36 11.58 -3.86 -9.72
C TYR A 36 11.28 -4.88 -10.81
N GLY A 37 10.47 -5.86 -10.48
CA GLY A 37 9.83 -6.71 -11.48
C GLY A 37 8.61 -5.99 -12.05
N ASN A 38 7.86 -6.68 -12.88
CA ASN A 38 6.62 -6.15 -13.42
C ASN A 38 5.62 -5.86 -12.28
N GLU A 39 5.12 -4.64 -12.26
CA GLU A 39 3.99 -4.26 -11.44
C GLU A 39 2.75 -4.20 -12.30
N THR A 40 1.65 -4.70 -11.77
CA THR A 40 0.38 -4.71 -12.50
C THR A 40 -0.74 -4.18 -11.63
N MET A 41 -1.68 -3.50 -12.28
CA MET A 41 -2.97 -3.16 -11.71
C MET A 41 -4.06 -3.74 -12.62
N THR A 42 -4.95 -4.56 -12.07
CA THR A 42 -6.14 -5.01 -12.77
C THR A 42 -7.35 -4.27 -12.20
N LEU A 43 -8.04 -3.55 -13.06
CA LEU A 43 -9.33 -2.94 -12.74
C LEU A 43 -10.43 -3.92 -13.13
N VAL A 44 -11.19 -4.36 -12.14
CA VAL A 44 -12.33 -5.26 -12.31
C VAL A 44 -13.60 -4.43 -12.20
N THR A 45 -14.44 -4.42 -13.23
CA THR A 45 -15.68 -3.64 -13.25
C THR A 45 -16.87 -4.58 -13.43
N ALA A 46 -17.84 -4.48 -12.52
CA ALA A 46 -19.10 -5.20 -12.66
C ALA A 46 -19.82 -4.72 -13.93
N ASP A 47 -20.19 -5.66 -14.78
CA ASP A 47 -20.99 -5.41 -15.98
C ASP A 47 -22.40 -6.00 -15.75
N PRO A 48 -23.38 -5.15 -15.39
CA PRO A 48 -24.73 -5.63 -15.11
C PRO A 48 -25.44 -6.20 -16.33
N ASP A 49 -24.96 -5.91 -17.53
CA ASP A 49 -25.55 -6.38 -18.78
C ASP A 49 -24.95 -7.73 -19.24
N ARG A 50 -23.92 -8.20 -18.58
CA ARG A 50 -23.33 -9.52 -18.81
C ARG A 50 -23.89 -10.54 -17.81
N ASP A 51 -24.80 -11.35 -18.31
CA ASP A 51 -25.55 -12.34 -17.51
C ASP A 51 -24.74 -13.60 -17.15
N ASN A 52 -23.44 -13.65 -17.52
CA ASN A 52 -22.58 -14.82 -17.29
C ASN A 52 -21.66 -14.71 -16.07
N GLY A 53 -21.76 -13.63 -15.31
CA GLY A 53 -21.01 -13.44 -14.08
C GLY A 53 -19.54 -13.05 -14.27
N ASP A 54 -19.06 -12.92 -15.51
CA ASP A 54 -17.69 -12.49 -15.78
C ASP A 54 -17.60 -10.95 -15.79
N PRO A 55 -16.86 -10.34 -14.87
CA PRO A 55 -16.66 -8.90 -14.87
C PRO A 55 -15.76 -8.48 -16.05
N LYS A 56 -15.83 -7.22 -16.41
CA LYS A 56 -14.85 -6.63 -17.32
C LYS A 56 -13.54 -6.41 -16.55
N GLU A 57 -12.43 -6.90 -17.11
CA GLU A 57 -11.11 -6.69 -16.56
C GLU A 57 -10.25 -5.83 -17.51
N GLU A 58 -9.57 -4.85 -16.95
CA GLU A 58 -8.58 -4.03 -17.65
C GLU A 58 -7.25 -4.15 -16.93
N LEU A 59 -6.22 -4.63 -17.63
CA LEU A 59 -4.87 -4.80 -17.11
C LEU A 59 -3.99 -3.60 -17.48
N PHE A 60 -3.33 -3.05 -16.49
CA PHE A 60 -2.31 -2.01 -16.61
C PHE A 60 -0.99 -2.57 -16.14
N GLU A 61 0.07 -2.40 -16.93
CA GLU A 61 1.41 -2.87 -16.62
C GLU A 61 2.36 -1.69 -16.42
N TYR A 62 3.20 -1.78 -15.39
CA TYR A 62 4.19 -0.78 -15.02
C TYR A 62 5.56 -1.46 -14.97
N ASN A 63 6.47 -1.03 -15.84
CA ASN A 63 7.78 -1.66 -16.02
C ASN A 63 8.93 -0.77 -15.54
N ASP A 64 8.61 0.42 -15.03
CA ASP A 64 9.56 1.40 -14.50
C ASP A 64 9.06 1.94 -13.15
N ASP A 65 9.98 2.39 -12.35
CA ASP A 65 9.67 3.00 -11.06
C ASP A 65 10.18 4.44 -10.99
N PRO A 66 9.38 5.41 -11.42
CA PRO A 66 9.69 6.82 -11.29
C PRO A 66 9.30 7.42 -9.93
N SER A 67 8.97 6.60 -8.92
CA SER A 67 8.41 7.07 -7.64
C SER A 67 9.33 8.06 -6.92
N TRP A 68 10.62 7.77 -6.85
CA TRP A 68 11.61 8.65 -6.24
C TRP A 68 11.73 9.99 -6.96
N ASP A 69 11.79 9.99 -8.28
CA ASP A 69 11.89 11.21 -9.08
C ASP A 69 10.65 12.08 -8.89
N ARG A 70 9.47 11.46 -8.88
CA ARG A 70 8.20 12.15 -8.65
C ARG A 70 8.08 12.72 -7.24
N GLU A 71 8.50 11.96 -6.23
CA GLU A 71 8.47 12.39 -4.84
C GLU A 71 9.40 13.59 -4.62
N ILE A 72 10.64 13.51 -5.08
CA ILE A 72 11.61 14.61 -4.96
C ILE A 72 11.15 15.83 -5.75
N ALA A 73 10.62 15.66 -6.94
CA ALA A 73 10.09 16.75 -7.73
C ALA A 73 8.91 17.45 -7.03
N ALA A 74 7.96 16.68 -6.51
CA ALA A 74 6.80 17.22 -5.79
C ALA A 74 7.22 17.98 -4.52
N PHE A 75 8.13 17.42 -3.75
CA PHE A 75 8.67 18.08 -2.55
C PHE A 75 9.40 19.38 -2.92
N THR A 76 10.25 19.34 -3.94
CA THR A 76 10.99 20.52 -4.41
C THR A 76 10.04 21.64 -4.85
N GLN A 77 8.99 21.30 -5.60
CA GLN A 77 7.98 22.29 -6.01
C GLN A 77 7.26 22.90 -4.80
N SER A 78 6.88 22.10 -3.82
CA SER A 78 6.26 22.60 -2.60
C SER A 78 7.16 23.59 -1.86
N VAL A 79 8.47 23.31 -1.78
CA VAL A 79 9.45 24.22 -1.15
C VAL A 79 9.59 25.52 -1.94
N LEU A 80 9.78 25.44 -3.26
CA LEU A 80 9.99 26.62 -4.11
C LEU A 80 8.77 27.54 -4.14
N ASN A 81 7.58 26.96 -4.20
CA ASN A 81 6.32 27.69 -4.25
C ASN A 81 5.81 28.11 -2.85
N LYS A 82 6.46 27.64 -1.77
CA LYS A 82 6.00 27.82 -0.39
C LYS A 82 4.58 27.26 -0.16
N GLU A 83 4.28 26.15 -0.82
CA GLU A 83 3.01 25.44 -0.70
C GLU A 83 3.12 24.31 0.32
N PRO A 84 2.00 23.92 0.98
CA PRO A 84 1.99 22.74 1.83
C PRO A 84 2.31 21.48 1.04
N VAL A 85 3.01 20.54 1.68
CA VAL A 85 3.21 19.18 1.12
C VAL A 85 1.85 18.50 0.98
N GLN A 86 1.55 17.99 -0.22
CA GLN A 86 0.23 17.45 -0.56
C GLN A 86 0.05 15.98 -0.14
N SER A 87 1.14 15.22 -0.05
CA SER A 87 1.13 13.80 0.33
C SER A 87 2.38 13.45 1.10
N GLY A 88 2.31 12.42 1.94
CA GLY A 88 3.44 11.99 2.77
C GLY A 88 3.79 13.00 3.86
N THR A 89 2.80 13.68 4.39
CA THR A 89 2.99 14.65 5.48
C THR A 89 3.42 13.94 6.77
N SER A 90 3.99 14.70 7.71
CA SER A 90 4.29 14.17 9.04
C SER A 90 3.04 13.65 9.77
N GLN A 91 1.87 14.22 9.47
CA GLN A 91 0.59 13.74 9.99
C GLN A 91 0.22 12.38 9.39
N ASP A 92 0.42 12.17 8.08
CA ASP A 92 0.17 10.88 7.44
C ASP A 92 1.12 9.81 7.99
N ALA A 93 2.40 10.14 8.13
CA ALA A 93 3.39 9.27 8.74
C ALA A 93 3.01 8.89 10.19
N PHE A 94 2.55 9.86 10.98
CA PHE A 94 2.08 9.62 12.34
C PHE A 94 0.87 8.67 12.38
N GLN A 95 -0.13 8.86 11.52
CA GLN A 95 -1.29 7.97 11.46
C GLN A 95 -0.91 6.55 11.02
N THR A 96 0.01 6.43 10.06
CA THR A 96 0.54 5.14 9.62
C THR A 96 1.26 4.43 10.77
N MET A 97 2.14 5.11 11.49
CA MET A 97 2.83 4.53 12.64
C MET A 97 1.88 4.17 13.77
N LYS A 98 0.87 5.00 14.02
CA LYS A 98 -0.18 4.70 15.00
C LYS A 98 -0.91 3.39 14.64
N LEU A 99 -1.23 3.19 13.35
CA LEU A 99 -1.83 1.94 12.88
C LEU A 99 -0.92 0.73 13.10
N VAL A 100 0.37 0.85 12.78
CA VAL A 100 1.37 -0.22 13.01
C VAL A 100 1.43 -0.60 14.49
N TYR A 101 1.49 0.39 15.38
CA TYR A 101 1.50 0.14 16.82
C TYR A 101 0.20 -0.50 17.32
N LYS A 102 -0.96 -0.13 16.76
CA LYS A 102 -2.23 -0.81 17.07
C LYS A 102 -2.19 -2.29 16.71
N ILE A 103 -1.64 -2.62 15.54
CA ILE A 103 -1.51 -4.01 15.09
C ILE A 103 -0.62 -4.79 16.06
N TYR A 104 0.54 -4.25 16.44
CA TYR A 104 1.43 -4.88 17.41
C TYR A 104 0.83 -4.98 18.80
N TYR A 105 0.10 -3.98 19.26
CA TYR A 105 -0.59 -3.99 20.54
C TYR A 105 -1.71 -5.04 20.60
N ALA A 106 -2.38 -5.29 19.47
CA ALA A 106 -3.44 -6.30 19.39
C ALA A 106 -2.93 -7.73 19.53
N ASP A 107 -1.65 -7.98 19.22
CA ASP A 107 -1.01 -9.28 19.44
C ASP A 107 -0.49 -9.35 20.90
N PRO A 108 -1.06 -10.24 21.76
CA PRO A 108 -0.67 -10.33 23.17
C PRO A 108 0.80 -10.76 23.36
N ILE A 109 1.34 -11.58 22.45
CA ILE A 109 2.73 -12.05 22.52
C ILE A 109 3.67 -10.86 22.29
N TRP A 110 3.47 -10.13 21.21
CA TRP A 110 4.27 -8.95 20.90
C TRP A 110 4.12 -7.85 21.92
N ARG A 111 2.88 -7.55 22.30
CA ARG A 111 2.59 -6.53 23.32
C ARG A 111 3.35 -6.78 24.61
N ASP A 112 3.29 -8.00 25.13
CA ASP A 112 3.85 -8.33 26.45
C ASP A 112 5.39 -8.47 26.37
N GLN A 113 5.91 -9.07 25.29
CA GLN A 113 7.35 -9.23 25.06
C GLN A 113 8.07 -7.88 24.90
N PHE A 114 7.49 -6.96 24.13
CA PHE A 114 8.10 -5.67 23.81
C PHE A 114 7.53 -4.51 24.61
N LYS A 115 6.64 -4.77 25.60
CA LYS A 115 5.99 -3.77 26.46
C LYS A 115 5.36 -2.62 25.66
N ILE A 116 4.64 -2.99 24.61
CA ILE A 116 4.01 -2.03 23.70
C ILE A 116 2.85 -1.36 24.44
N GLU A 117 2.92 -0.04 24.58
CA GLU A 117 1.85 0.76 25.18
C GLU A 117 0.65 0.89 24.24
N ASN A 118 -0.54 1.11 24.82
CA ASN A 118 -1.74 1.32 24.04
C ASN A 118 -1.66 2.64 23.23
N PRO A 119 -1.61 2.61 21.91
CA PRO A 119 -1.46 3.81 21.09
C PRO A 119 -2.68 4.73 21.07
N GLU A 120 -3.81 4.32 21.66
CA GLU A 120 -5.00 5.16 21.82
C GLU A 120 -4.94 6.01 23.12
N VAL A 121 -4.09 5.65 24.06
CA VAL A 121 -3.90 6.41 25.30
C VAL A 121 -2.71 7.34 25.07
N SER A 122 -2.92 8.45 24.35
CA SER A 122 -1.93 9.52 24.30
C SER A 122 -1.85 10.19 25.67
N LYS A 123 -0.63 10.30 26.21
CA LYS A 123 -0.33 11.21 27.32
C LYS A 123 -0.29 12.65 26.82
#